data_c0d3e0f0c2bcdcb4767d096adc246d90
#
_entry.id   c0d3e0f0c2bcdcb4767d096adc246d90
#
_cell.length_a   1.000
_cell.length_b   1.000
_cell.length_c   1.000
_cell.angle_alpha   90.00
_cell.angle_beta   90.00
_cell.angle_gamma   90.00
#
_symmetry.space_group_name_H-M   'P 1'
#
loop_
_entity.id
_entity.type
_entity.pdbx_description
1 polymer ?
#
loop_
_entity_poly.entity_id
_entity_poly.type
_entity_poly.pdbx_seq_one_letter_code
_entity_poly.pdbx_strand_id
1 'polypeptide(L)'
;LISEKARLDTGNAAAKRLDRSRPIYKIALGQRGSQEDRIREGLDQSLIHIGWGGDIDWSDDRFDDFEEIRKEWNAKKDPNASGKDPNIEMTFAFRSGLQIGDYVVISDGRDSYRAFGKVTGEYEFDPTASFHPHRRRVEWIWRDNNGAERAAFYPKNFRRQSAYRLDPSLVDWDALETVVIDPNAERPVAGARPHVLIIDEINRANISKVFGE
;
A
#
# COMPACT_ATOMS: atom_id res chain seq x y z
N LEU A 1 2.67 46.93 -37.80
CA LEU A 1 2.04 46.27 -36.65
C LEU A 1 2.35 44.80 -36.72
N ILE A 2 3.40 44.37 -36.01
CA ILE A 2 3.88 43.00 -35.94
C ILE A 2 3.16 42.34 -34.76
N SER A 3 2.37 41.33 -35.08
CA SER A 3 1.70 40.50 -34.08
C SER A 3 2.71 39.43 -33.60
N GLU A 4 3.19 39.62 -32.37
CA GLU A 4 4.06 38.67 -31.68
C GLU A 4 3.20 37.49 -31.16
N LYS A 5 3.26 36.39 -31.89
CA LYS A 5 2.70 35.11 -31.42
C LYS A 5 3.54 34.61 -30.27
N ALA A 6 3.04 34.75 -29.04
CA ALA A 6 3.57 34.03 -27.88
C ALA A 6 3.57 32.53 -28.19
N ARG A 7 4.75 31.96 -28.38
CA ARG A 7 4.97 30.51 -28.33
C ARG A 7 4.72 30.06 -26.90
N LEU A 8 3.60 29.40 -26.67
CA LEU A 8 3.41 28.59 -25.47
C LEU A 8 4.45 27.47 -25.55
N ASP A 9 5.47 27.57 -24.72
CA ASP A 9 6.37 26.47 -24.40
C ASP A 9 5.52 25.39 -23.71
N THR A 10 5.04 24.43 -24.49
CA THR A 10 4.59 23.14 -23.98
C THR A 10 5.84 22.37 -23.55
N GLY A 11 6.39 22.75 -22.41
CA GLY A 11 7.39 21.96 -21.72
C GLY A 11 6.78 20.57 -21.48
N ASN A 12 7.36 19.61 -22.17
CA ASN A 12 7.08 18.18 -22.03
C ASN A 12 7.37 17.80 -20.57
N ALA A 13 6.42 17.99 -19.68
CA ALA A 13 6.46 17.45 -18.32
C ALA A 13 6.39 15.94 -18.52
N ALA A 14 7.57 15.29 -18.52
CA ALA A 14 7.64 13.84 -18.48
C ALA A 14 6.72 13.38 -17.36
N ALA A 15 5.69 12.61 -17.69
CA ALA A 15 4.70 12.16 -16.73
C ALA A 15 5.44 11.55 -15.55
N LYS A 16 5.22 12.10 -14.35
CA LYS A 16 5.87 11.63 -13.13
C LYS A 16 5.53 10.16 -12.95
N ARG A 17 6.52 9.27 -13.02
CA ARG A 17 6.33 7.83 -12.85
C ARG A 17 6.89 7.35 -11.52
N LEU A 18 6.32 6.28 -11.01
CA LEU A 18 6.84 5.60 -9.84
C LEU A 18 8.12 4.80 -10.20
N ASP A 19 9.02 4.67 -9.25
CA ASP A 19 10.17 3.77 -9.38
C ASP A 19 9.71 2.32 -9.17
N ARG A 20 9.45 1.61 -10.27
CA ARG A 20 8.91 0.25 -10.27
C ARG A 20 9.89 -0.81 -9.73
N SER A 21 11.14 -0.45 -9.47
CA SER A 21 12.11 -1.33 -8.81
C SER A 21 11.92 -1.38 -7.30
N ARG A 22 11.21 -0.41 -6.71
CA ARG A 22 10.96 -0.32 -5.28
C ARG A 22 9.78 -1.20 -4.86
N PRO A 23 9.89 -1.92 -3.75
CA PRO A 23 8.78 -2.70 -3.22
C PRO A 23 7.65 -1.80 -2.69
N ILE A 24 6.45 -2.38 -2.66
CA ILE A 24 5.29 -1.78 -2.00
C ILE A 24 4.98 -2.60 -0.75
N TYR A 25 4.85 -1.93 0.39
CA TYR A 25 4.39 -2.52 1.63
C TYR A 25 2.95 -2.10 1.91
N LYS A 26 2.11 -3.07 2.28
CA LYS A 26 0.80 -2.78 2.84
C LYS A 26 0.95 -2.47 4.32
N ILE A 27 0.40 -1.33 4.75
CA ILE A 27 0.33 -0.91 6.16
C ILE A 27 -1.13 -0.68 6.55
N ALA A 28 -1.51 -1.13 7.75
CA ALA A 28 -2.80 -0.80 8.35
C ALA A 28 -2.57 0.14 9.53
N LEU A 29 -3.05 1.38 9.42
CA LEU A 29 -2.96 2.37 10.52
C LEU A 29 -4.06 2.17 11.56
N GLY A 30 -5.20 1.58 11.16
CA GLY A 30 -6.34 1.35 12.01
C GLY A 30 -7.55 0.87 11.24
N GLN A 31 -8.63 0.60 11.95
CA GLN A 31 -9.92 0.22 11.39
C GLN A 31 -10.81 1.46 11.23
N ARG A 32 -11.42 1.63 10.04
CA ARG A 32 -12.38 2.70 9.76
C ARG A 32 -13.53 2.68 10.79
N GLY A 33 -13.90 3.86 11.26
CA GLY A 33 -14.99 4.07 12.22
C GLY A 33 -14.58 3.87 13.69
N SER A 34 -13.77 2.86 14.01
CA SER A 34 -13.38 2.58 15.40
C SER A 34 -11.99 3.11 15.79
N GLN A 35 -11.12 3.37 14.84
CA GLN A 35 -9.73 3.81 15.07
C GLN A 35 -9.34 4.99 14.18
N GLU A 36 -10.27 5.88 13.89
CA GLU A 36 -10.07 7.03 13.00
C GLU A 36 -8.98 7.99 13.51
N ASP A 37 -8.82 8.13 14.82
CA ASP A 37 -7.78 9.00 15.38
C ASP A 37 -6.37 8.52 15.06
N ARG A 38 -6.15 7.19 15.06
CA ARG A 38 -4.87 6.59 14.65
C ARG A 38 -4.58 6.82 13.18
N ILE A 39 -5.62 6.63 12.34
CA ILE A 39 -5.53 6.84 10.91
C ILE A 39 -5.22 8.30 10.62
N ARG A 40 -5.92 9.22 11.28
CA ARG A 40 -5.73 10.66 11.15
C ARG A 40 -4.33 11.08 11.57
N GLU A 41 -3.84 10.59 12.72
CA GLU A 41 -2.46 10.86 13.15
C GLU A 41 -1.45 10.50 12.07
N GLY A 42 -1.53 9.28 11.51
CA GLY A 42 -0.62 8.85 10.45
C GLY A 42 -0.71 9.72 9.20
N LEU A 43 -1.92 10.00 8.74
CA LEU A 43 -2.12 10.78 7.50
C LEU A 43 -1.71 12.25 7.66
N ASP A 44 -2.06 12.89 8.78
CA ASP A 44 -1.84 14.33 8.98
C ASP A 44 -0.39 14.64 9.40
N GLN A 45 0.23 13.75 10.15
CA GLN A 45 1.62 13.91 10.57
C GLN A 45 2.65 13.32 9.59
N SER A 46 2.18 12.81 8.45
CA SER A 46 3.04 12.18 7.43
C SER A 46 3.91 11.06 8.00
N LEU A 47 3.27 10.13 8.69
CA LEU A 47 3.93 8.97 9.29
C LEU A 47 3.09 7.69 9.15
N ILE A 48 3.79 6.57 9.21
CA ILE A 48 3.19 5.25 9.41
C ILE A 48 3.62 4.71 10.76
N HIS A 49 2.77 3.92 11.37
CA HIS A 49 3.06 3.33 12.70
C HIS A 49 2.42 1.96 12.86
N ILE A 50 3.02 1.13 13.72
CA ILE A 50 2.48 -0.18 14.11
C ILE A 50 2.59 -0.39 15.62
N GLY A 51 1.68 -1.21 16.17
CA GLY A 51 1.71 -1.63 17.58
C GLY A 51 2.37 -3.00 17.79
N TRP A 52 2.73 -3.70 16.72
CA TRP A 52 3.45 -4.98 16.78
C TRP A 52 4.90 -4.74 17.22
N GLY A 53 5.45 -5.63 18.01
CA GLY A 53 6.76 -5.43 18.62
C GLY A 53 6.68 -4.85 20.05
N GLY A 54 5.46 -4.47 20.48
CA GLY A 54 5.18 -4.06 21.87
C GLY A 54 5.85 -2.74 22.26
N ASP A 55 6.41 -2.72 23.44
CA ASP A 55 7.10 -1.59 24.07
C ASP A 55 8.63 -1.75 24.03
N ILE A 56 9.14 -2.61 23.14
CA ILE A 56 10.58 -2.81 22.98
C ILE A 56 11.10 -1.81 21.94
N ASP A 57 12.17 -1.11 22.30
CA ASP A 57 12.92 -0.28 21.33
C ASP A 57 13.75 -1.16 20.41
N TRP A 58 13.41 -1.14 19.11
CA TRP A 58 14.09 -1.89 18.06
C TRP A 58 15.09 -1.05 17.26
N SER A 59 15.57 0.08 17.80
CA SER A 59 16.46 1.00 17.07
C SER A 59 17.88 0.48 16.87
N ASP A 60 18.33 -0.46 17.70
CA ASP A 60 19.68 -1.05 17.60
C ASP A 60 19.88 -1.77 16.26
N ASP A 61 21.03 -1.58 15.62
CA ASP A 61 21.36 -2.14 14.30
C ASP A 61 21.38 -3.70 14.29
N ARG A 62 21.58 -4.35 15.44
CA ARG A 62 21.46 -5.81 15.53
C ARG A 62 20.09 -6.32 15.08
N PHE A 63 19.05 -5.50 15.19
CA PHE A 63 17.69 -5.85 14.78
C PHE A 63 17.46 -5.76 13.26
N ASP A 64 18.50 -5.52 12.47
CA ASP A 64 18.48 -5.81 11.04
C ASP A 64 18.45 -7.33 10.76
N ASP A 65 18.81 -8.15 11.75
CA ASP A 65 18.71 -9.61 11.71
C ASP A 65 17.37 -10.07 12.32
N PHE A 66 16.65 -10.91 11.56
CA PHE A 66 15.37 -11.49 11.99
C PHE A 66 15.51 -12.34 13.27
N GLU A 67 16.61 -13.09 13.40
CA GLU A 67 16.83 -13.95 14.55
C GLU A 67 17.11 -13.14 15.82
N GLU A 68 17.73 -11.96 15.71
CA GLU A 68 17.94 -11.07 16.85
C GLU A 68 16.61 -10.48 17.34
N ILE A 69 15.69 -10.09 16.44
CA ILE A 69 14.32 -9.69 16.82
C ILE A 69 13.61 -10.85 17.51
N ARG A 70 13.70 -12.07 16.96
CA ARG A 70 13.07 -13.25 17.56
C ARG A 70 13.62 -13.55 18.95
N LYS A 71 14.94 -13.54 19.14
CA LYS A 71 15.60 -13.77 20.43
C LYS A 71 15.16 -12.74 21.46
N GLU A 72 15.16 -11.46 21.09
CA GLU A 72 14.77 -10.37 21.99
C GLU A 72 13.29 -10.46 22.39
N TRP A 73 12.41 -10.75 21.41
CA TRP A 73 10.99 -10.98 21.68
C TRP A 73 10.77 -12.16 22.62
N ASN A 74 11.43 -13.29 22.37
CA ASN A 74 11.32 -14.46 23.22
C ASN A 74 11.86 -14.21 24.64
N ALA A 75 12.92 -13.44 24.75
CA ALA A 75 13.49 -13.11 26.05
C ALA A 75 12.60 -12.18 26.90
N LYS A 76 11.90 -11.23 26.24
CA LYS A 76 11.16 -10.18 26.95
C LYS A 76 9.65 -10.39 27.03
N LYS A 77 9.06 -11.14 26.10
CA LYS A 77 7.60 -11.20 25.95
C LYS A 77 7.05 -12.63 25.93
N ASP A 78 7.49 -13.48 25.02
CA ASP A 78 6.97 -14.83 24.86
C ASP A 78 8.09 -15.83 24.54
N PRO A 79 8.59 -16.57 25.56
CA PRO A 79 9.68 -17.55 25.37
C PRO A 79 9.36 -18.65 24.35
N ASN A 80 8.08 -18.85 24.01
CA ASN A 80 7.64 -19.91 23.12
C ASN A 80 7.25 -19.39 21.73
N ALA A 81 7.37 -18.08 21.47
CA ALA A 81 7.03 -17.52 20.18
C ALA A 81 7.87 -18.13 19.06
N SER A 82 7.19 -18.64 18.05
CA SER A 82 7.85 -19.14 16.85
C SER A 82 8.26 -18.02 15.92
N GLY A 83 9.13 -18.28 14.96
CA GLY A 83 9.46 -17.31 13.90
C GLY A 83 8.28 -16.87 13.03
N LYS A 84 7.10 -17.50 13.19
CA LYS A 84 5.85 -17.10 12.53
C LYS A 84 4.93 -16.25 13.43
N ASP A 85 5.41 -15.86 14.61
CA ASP A 85 4.66 -14.98 15.49
C ASP A 85 4.47 -13.60 14.80
N PRO A 86 3.24 -13.09 14.75
CA PRO A 86 2.94 -11.80 14.10
C PRO A 86 3.75 -10.63 14.67
N ASN A 87 4.08 -10.64 15.97
CA ASN A 87 4.92 -9.59 16.55
C ASN A 87 6.33 -9.62 15.99
N ILE A 88 6.90 -10.79 15.76
CA ILE A 88 8.24 -10.95 15.19
C ILE A 88 8.22 -10.58 13.69
N GLU A 89 7.30 -11.21 12.90
CA GLU A 89 7.23 -10.99 11.46
C GLU A 89 6.94 -9.53 11.09
N MET A 90 5.95 -8.91 11.75
CA MET A 90 5.57 -7.53 11.40
C MET A 90 6.56 -6.50 11.94
N THR A 91 7.20 -6.75 13.07
CA THR A 91 8.30 -5.91 13.57
C THR A 91 9.46 -5.94 12.60
N PHE A 92 9.90 -7.12 12.17
CA PHE A 92 10.97 -7.23 11.20
C PHE A 92 10.62 -6.56 9.86
N ALA A 93 9.42 -6.80 9.34
CA ALA A 93 8.98 -6.19 8.09
C ALA A 93 8.97 -4.66 8.16
N PHE A 94 8.57 -4.08 9.29
CA PHE A 94 8.47 -2.65 9.50
C PHE A 94 9.82 -2.00 9.86
N ARG A 95 10.61 -2.63 10.73
CA ARG A 95 11.89 -2.13 11.21
C ARG A 95 12.99 -2.27 10.16
N SER A 96 13.14 -3.47 9.59
CA SER A 96 14.31 -3.85 8.80
C SER A 96 13.98 -4.10 7.33
N GLY A 97 12.77 -4.64 7.05
CA GLY A 97 12.34 -4.92 5.69
C GLY A 97 12.04 -3.67 4.88
N LEU A 98 11.35 -2.70 5.50
CA LEU A 98 10.94 -1.45 4.87
C LEU A 98 12.12 -0.46 4.86
N GLN A 99 12.48 0.06 3.70
CA GLN A 99 13.62 0.96 3.52
C GLN A 99 13.20 2.34 3.03
N ILE A 100 14.04 3.37 3.24
CA ILE A 100 13.85 4.69 2.66
C ILE A 100 13.76 4.56 1.13
N GLY A 101 12.75 5.18 0.56
CA GLY A 101 12.47 5.11 -0.88
C GLY A 101 11.44 4.05 -1.28
N ASP A 102 11.14 3.08 -0.41
CA ASP A 102 10.09 2.10 -0.64
C ASP A 102 8.70 2.75 -0.58
N TYR A 103 7.73 2.11 -1.22
CA TYR A 103 6.36 2.60 -1.21
C TYR A 103 5.53 1.92 -0.12
N VAL A 104 4.53 2.66 0.36
CA VAL A 104 3.53 2.15 1.28
C VAL A 104 2.14 2.42 0.76
N VAL A 105 1.26 1.42 0.87
CA VAL A 105 -0.17 1.54 0.63
C VAL A 105 -0.91 1.37 1.96
N ILE A 106 -1.73 2.35 2.32
CA ILE A 106 -2.52 2.32 3.55
C ILE A 106 -3.85 1.67 3.26
N SER A 107 -4.01 0.45 3.79
CA SER A 107 -5.24 -0.31 3.59
C SER A 107 -6.42 0.29 4.34
N ASP A 108 -7.59 0.19 3.72
CA ASP A 108 -8.89 0.46 4.31
C ASP A 108 -9.75 -0.79 4.20
N GLY A 109 -9.58 -1.68 5.16
CA GLY A 109 -10.08 -3.04 5.08
C GLY A 109 -9.26 -3.94 4.16
N ARG A 110 -9.93 -4.89 3.49
CA ARG A 110 -9.28 -5.90 2.63
C ARG A 110 -9.30 -5.56 1.16
N ASP A 111 -10.23 -4.74 0.77
CA ASP A 111 -10.58 -4.51 -0.64
C ASP A 111 -10.30 -3.09 -1.12
N SER A 112 -9.92 -2.20 -0.19
CA SER A 112 -9.68 -0.79 -0.49
C SER A 112 -8.39 -0.28 0.14
N TYR A 113 -7.91 0.87 -0.35
CA TYR A 113 -6.82 1.64 0.25
C TYR A 113 -7.14 3.13 0.19
N ARG A 114 -6.59 3.92 1.12
CA ARG A 114 -6.91 5.36 1.27
C ARG A 114 -5.71 6.30 1.12
N ALA A 115 -4.51 5.76 1.11
CA ALA A 115 -3.31 6.53 0.86
C ALA A 115 -2.22 5.68 0.21
N PHE A 116 -1.37 6.35 -0.54
CA PHE A 116 -0.14 5.80 -1.11
C PHE A 116 0.98 6.81 -0.90
N GLY A 117 2.13 6.36 -0.43
CA GLY A 117 3.25 7.22 -0.11
C GLY A 117 4.60 6.54 -0.26
N LYS A 118 5.64 7.34 -0.06
CA LYS A 118 7.05 6.93 -0.11
C LYS A 118 7.66 7.11 1.26
N VAL A 119 8.39 6.11 1.74
CA VAL A 119 9.14 6.18 3.00
C VAL A 119 10.29 7.17 2.86
N THR A 120 10.39 8.10 3.80
CA THR A 120 11.40 9.17 3.81
C THR A 120 12.26 9.17 5.07
N GLY A 121 11.84 8.42 6.11
CA GLY A 121 12.56 8.35 7.39
C GLY A 121 12.95 6.93 7.77
N GLU A 122 13.97 6.85 8.60
CA GLU A 122 14.37 5.61 9.26
C GLU A 122 13.31 5.17 10.27
N TYR A 123 13.51 3.99 10.85
CA TYR A 123 12.71 3.54 11.99
C TYR A 123 12.94 4.45 13.20
N GLU A 124 11.85 4.80 13.88
CA GLU A 124 11.84 5.58 15.11
C GLU A 124 11.01 4.85 16.17
N PHE A 125 11.51 4.83 17.41
CA PHE A 125 10.76 4.38 18.57
C PHE A 125 10.37 5.58 19.43
N ASP A 126 9.07 5.84 19.56
CA ASP A 126 8.54 6.92 20.38
C ASP A 126 7.67 6.34 21.53
N PRO A 127 8.23 6.12 22.72
CA PRO A 127 7.49 5.58 23.85
C PRO A 127 6.42 6.55 24.37
N THR A 128 6.44 7.82 23.95
CA THR A 128 5.47 8.84 24.37
C THR A 128 4.29 8.98 23.39
N ALA A 129 4.33 8.26 22.30
CA ALA A 129 3.30 8.28 21.29
C ALA A 129 1.92 7.95 21.82
N SER A 130 0.89 8.69 21.38
CA SER A 130 -0.50 8.51 21.83
C SER A 130 -1.06 7.13 21.48
N PHE A 131 -0.52 6.50 20.44
CA PHE A 131 -0.97 5.19 19.94
C PHE A 131 0.20 4.22 19.86
N HIS A 132 0.76 4.04 18.66
CA HIS A 132 1.76 3.04 18.38
C HIS A 132 3.18 3.63 18.42
N PRO A 133 4.13 3.02 19.17
CA PRO A 133 5.46 3.60 19.36
C PRO A 133 6.40 3.41 18.17
N HIS A 134 6.17 2.42 17.32
CA HIS A 134 7.04 2.12 16.18
C HIS A 134 6.60 2.93 14.98
N ARG A 135 7.47 3.82 14.49
CA ARG A 135 7.12 4.88 13.55
C ARG A 135 8.13 4.99 12.41
N ARG A 136 7.67 5.49 11.25
CA ARG A 136 8.51 5.94 10.14
C ARG A 136 7.86 7.12 9.44
N ARG A 137 8.69 8.04 8.96
CA ARG A 137 8.25 9.18 8.15
C ARG A 137 7.94 8.74 6.73
N VAL A 138 6.92 9.36 6.15
CA VAL A 138 6.49 9.13 4.77
C VAL A 138 6.16 10.44 4.07
N GLU A 139 6.33 10.49 2.77
CA GLU A 139 5.77 11.53 1.89
C GLU A 139 4.55 10.93 1.20
N TRP A 140 3.38 11.52 1.44
CA TRP A 140 2.16 11.06 0.78
C TRP A 140 2.14 11.53 -0.67
N ILE A 141 2.06 10.59 -1.61
CA ILE A 141 1.91 10.84 -3.04
C ILE A 141 0.44 11.03 -3.38
N TRP A 142 -0.43 10.24 -2.72
CA TRP A 142 -1.87 10.29 -2.92
C TRP A 142 -2.62 9.97 -1.62
N ARG A 143 -3.74 10.69 -1.40
CA ARG A 143 -4.68 10.44 -0.30
C ARG A 143 -6.10 10.69 -0.77
N ASP A 144 -7.04 9.84 -0.34
CA ASP A 144 -8.47 10.01 -0.62
C ASP A 144 -9.29 9.42 0.55
N ASN A 145 -10.17 10.23 1.12
CA ASN A 145 -11.02 9.80 2.24
C ASN A 145 -12.03 8.72 1.84
N ASN A 146 -12.45 8.68 0.58
CA ASN A 146 -13.31 7.63 0.05
C ASN A 146 -12.52 6.36 -0.28
N GLY A 147 -11.21 6.51 -0.45
CA GLY A 147 -10.32 5.43 -0.85
C GLY A 147 -10.46 5.05 -2.32
N ALA A 148 -9.69 4.05 -2.72
CA ALA A 148 -9.74 3.42 -4.03
C ALA A 148 -9.77 1.90 -3.89
N GLU A 149 -10.30 1.22 -4.91
CA GLU A 149 -10.38 -0.23 -4.93
C GLU A 149 -8.98 -0.85 -5.14
N ARG A 150 -8.60 -1.73 -4.22
CA ARG A 150 -7.34 -2.47 -4.30
C ARG A 150 -7.25 -3.32 -5.58
N ALA A 151 -8.35 -3.93 -6.00
CA ALA A 151 -8.37 -4.85 -7.14
C ALA A 151 -7.97 -4.18 -8.46
N ALA A 152 -8.01 -2.83 -8.54
CA ALA A 152 -7.53 -2.10 -9.70
C ALA A 152 -6.04 -2.32 -9.97
N PHE A 153 -5.21 -2.41 -8.91
CA PHE A 153 -3.76 -2.56 -9.06
C PHE A 153 -3.19 -3.86 -8.48
N TYR A 154 -3.92 -4.52 -7.60
CA TYR A 154 -3.44 -5.72 -6.92
C TYR A 154 -4.59 -6.75 -6.77
N PRO A 155 -4.53 -7.92 -7.44
CA PRO A 155 -5.67 -8.82 -7.58
C PRO A 155 -6.02 -9.59 -6.29
N LYS A 156 -5.04 -9.83 -5.39
CA LYS A 156 -5.26 -10.56 -4.14
C LYS A 156 -5.75 -9.64 -3.03
N ASN A 157 -6.72 -10.08 -2.24
CA ASN A 157 -7.17 -9.36 -1.05
C ASN A 157 -6.01 -9.06 -0.10
N PHE A 158 -6.03 -7.89 0.51
CA PHE A 158 -5.07 -7.59 1.56
C PHE A 158 -5.22 -8.58 2.72
N ARG A 159 -4.08 -9.12 3.17
CA ARG A 159 -4.04 -9.98 4.35
C ARG A 159 -4.37 -9.17 5.60
N ARG A 160 -4.80 -9.86 6.66
CA ARG A 160 -5.12 -9.20 7.96
C ARG A 160 -3.89 -8.63 8.67
N GLN A 161 -2.69 -9.12 8.35
CA GLN A 161 -1.43 -8.59 8.88
C GLN A 161 -1.33 -7.08 8.65
N SER A 162 -0.87 -6.34 9.67
CA SER A 162 -0.81 -4.89 9.62
C SER A 162 0.33 -4.36 8.75
N ALA A 163 1.44 -5.09 8.64
CA ALA A 163 2.59 -4.70 7.84
C ALA A 163 3.15 -5.91 7.09
N TYR A 164 3.26 -5.83 5.77
CA TYR A 164 3.92 -6.83 4.95
C TYR A 164 4.16 -6.32 3.53
N ARG A 165 5.17 -6.88 2.86
CA ARG A 165 5.48 -6.60 1.47
C ARG A 165 4.45 -7.25 0.53
N LEU A 166 3.95 -6.49 -0.45
CA LEU A 166 3.13 -7.04 -1.53
C LEU A 166 3.98 -7.90 -2.45
N ASP A 167 3.35 -8.89 -3.08
CA ASP A 167 3.99 -9.70 -4.13
C ASP A 167 4.19 -8.81 -5.37
N PRO A 168 5.44 -8.49 -5.75
CA PRO A 168 5.72 -7.55 -6.83
C PRO A 168 5.24 -8.06 -8.20
N SER A 169 5.15 -9.38 -8.38
CA SER A 169 4.67 -9.99 -9.64
C SER A 169 3.17 -9.78 -9.89
N LEU A 170 2.43 -9.34 -8.88
CA LEU A 170 0.99 -9.13 -8.94
C LEU A 170 0.59 -7.65 -9.02
N VAL A 171 1.56 -6.74 -8.96
CA VAL A 171 1.29 -5.29 -8.99
C VAL A 171 1.11 -4.83 -10.42
N ASP A 172 -0.07 -4.30 -10.73
CA ASP A 172 -0.31 -3.54 -11.95
C ASP A 172 0.10 -2.07 -11.71
N TRP A 173 1.32 -1.75 -12.12
CA TRP A 173 1.90 -0.43 -11.93
C TRP A 173 1.20 0.66 -12.75
N ASP A 174 0.73 0.34 -13.97
CA ASP A 174 0.07 1.33 -14.82
C ASP A 174 -1.30 1.70 -14.22
N ALA A 175 -2.05 0.72 -13.74
CA ALA A 175 -3.29 0.96 -13.02
C ALA A 175 -3.09 1.73 -11.71
N LEU A 176 -2.04 1.42 -10.94
CA LEU A 176 -1.70 2.15 -9.72
C LEU A 176 -1.36 3.61 -10.03
N GLU A 177 -0.46 3.86 -11.01
CA GLU A 177 -0.04 5.21 -11.41
C GLU A 177 -1.22 6.07 -11.87
N THR A 178 -2.19 5.47 -12.57
CA THR A 178 -3.43 6.16 -12.99
C THR A 178 -4.21 6.72 -11.79
N VAL A 179 -4.23 6.02 -10.66
CA VAL A 179 -4.92 6.48 -9.45
C VAL A 179 -4.09 7.48 -8.66
N VAL A 180 -2.80 7.16 -8.43
CA VAL A 180 -2.01 7.88 -7.42
C VAL A 180 -1.24 9.08 -7.98
N ILE A 181 -1.01 9.14 -9.30
CA ILE A 181 -0.28 10.24 -9.96
C ILE A 181 -1.22 11.14 -10.74
N ASP A 182 -2.24 10.59 -11.37
CA ASP A 182 -3.26 11.34 -12.10
C ASP A 182 -4.62 11.24 -11.38
N PRO A 183 -4.85 12.06 -10.34
CA PRO A 183 -6.09 12.03 -9.57
C PRO A 183 -7.34 12.42 -10.37
N ASN A 184 -7.17 12.98 -11.58
CA ASN A 184 -8.26 13.35 -12.49
C ASN A 184 -8.51 12.28 -13.57
N ALA A 185 -7.68 11.24 -13.66
CA ALA A 185 -7.97 10.11 -14.53
C ALA A 185 -9.24 9.39 -14.09
N GLU A 186 -10.01 8.89 -15.05
CA GLU A 186 -11.13 8.00 -14.73
C GLU A 186 -10.58 6.79 -13.93
N ARG A 187 -11.14 6.60 -12.72
CA ARG A 187 -10.70 5.50 -11.83
C ARG A 187 -10.95 4.17 -12.52
N PRO A 188 -9.94 3.28 -12.62
CA PRO A 188 -10.16 1.95 -13.14
C PRO A 188 -11.24 1.26 -12.30
N VAL A 189 -12.34 0.89 -12.89
CA VAL A 189 -13.37 0.10 -12.20
C VAL A 189 -12.86 -1.32 -12.09
N ALA A 190 -12.59 -1.79 -10.88
CA ALA A 190 -12.24 -3.18 -10.64
C ALA A 190 -13.43 -4.06 -11.06
N GLY A 191 -13.26 -4.83 -12.12
CA GLY A 191 -14.27 -5.81 -12.47
C GLY A 191 -14.73 -5.88 -13.90
N ALA A 192 -14.25 -5.05 -14.81
CA ALA A 192 -14.38 -5.34 -16.24
C ALA A 192 -13.44 -6.50 -16.64
N ARG A 193 -13.63 -7.67 -16.02
CA ARG A 193 -13.05 -8.89 -16.58
C ARG A 193 -13.76 -9.09 -17.91
N PRO A 194 -13.05 -9.21 -19.05
CA PRO A 194 -13.68 -9.57 -20.29
C PRO A 194 -14.36 -10.93 -20.06
N HIS A 195 -15.70 -10.93 -20.06
CA HIS A 195 -16.43 -12.17 -20.07
C HIS A 195 -16.35 -12.73 -21.48
N VAL A 196 -15.58 -13.77 -21.65
CA VAL A 196 -15.54 -14.52 -22.91
C VAL A 196 -16.75 -15.45 -22.89
N LEU A 197 -17.77 -15.14 -23.69
CA LEU A 197 -18.86 -16.05 -23.97
C LEU A 197 -18.37 -17.05 -25.03
N ILE A 198 -18.08 -18.26 -24.61
CA ILE A 198 -17.78 -19.36 -25.56
C ILE A 198 -19.13 -19.94 -25.95
N ILE A 199 -19.57 -19.70 -27.20
CA ILE A 199 -20.77 -20.32 -27.78
C ILE A 199 -20.29 -21.50 -28.62
N ASP A 200 -20.44 -22.69 -28.07
CA ASP A 200 -20.18 -23.93 -28.79
C ASP A 200 -21.44 -24.29 -29.66
N GLU A 201 -21.18 -24.82 -30.82
CA GLU A 201 -22.21 -25.25 -31.77
C GLU A 201 -23.22 -24.15 -32.23
N ILE A 202 -22.76 -22.91 -32.39
CA ILE A 202 -23.58 -21.78 -32.85
C ILE A 202 -24.38 -22.09 -34.14
N ASN A 203 -23.89 -23.00 -34.97
CA ASN A 203 -24.53 -23.40 -36.22
C ASN A 203 -25.80 -24.24 -36.01
N ARG A 204 -26.05 -24.73 -34.79
CA ARG A 204 -27.28 -25.46 -34.45
C ARG A 204 -28.37 -24.57 -33.85
N ALA A 205 -28.04 -23.32 -33.53
CA ALA A 205 -28.98 -22.35 -32.99
C ALA A 205 -29.47 -21.39 -34.07
N ASN A 206 -30.73 -21.03 -34.00
CA ASN A 206 -31.24 -19.91 -34.81
C ASN A 206 -30.74 -18.61 -34.19
N ILE A 207 -29.74 -17.97 -34.81
CA ILE A 207 -29.01 -16.83 -34.29
C ILE A 207 -29.93 -15.66 -33.92
N SER A 208 -31.00 -15.40 -34.69
CA SER A 208 -31.99 -14.37 -34.41
C SER A 208 -32.75 -14.60 -33.10
N LYS A 209 -32.96 -15.86 -32.71
CA LYS A 209 -33.60 -16.19 -31.41
C LYS A 209 -32.65 -16.10 -30.20
N VAL A 210 -31.34 -16.16 -30.43
CA VAL A 210 -30.34 -16.10 -29.34
C VAL A 210 -29.97 -14.67 -29.00
N PHE A 211 -29.89 -13.79 -30.00
CA PHE A 211 -29.46 -12.41 -29.83
C PHE A 211 -30.56 -11.35 -29.92
N GLY A 212 -31.81 -11.77 -30.19
CA GLY A 212 -32.99 -10.90 -30.23
C GLY A 212 -32.95 -9.83 -31.32
N GLU A 213 -33.85 -9.87 -32.28
CA GLU A 213 -34.25 -8.66 -32.99
C GLU A 213 -35.38 -7.96 -32.23
#